data_dec9e476d35f7087efef91572ce1e83d
#
_entry.id   dec9e476d35f7087efef91572ce1e83d
#
_cell.length_a   1.000
_cell.length_b   1.000
_cell.length_c   1.000
_cell.angle_alpha   90.00
_cell.angle_beta   90.00
_cell.angle_gamma   90.00
#
_symmetry.space_group_name_H-M   'P 1'
#
loop_
_entity.id
_entity.type
_entity.pdbx_description
1 polymer ?
#
loop_
_entity_poly.entity_id
_entity_poly.type
_entity_poly.pdbx_seq_one_letter_code
_entity_poly.pdbx_strand_id
1 'polypeptide(L)'
;MILLGLSTTTIISSIAIFLLVVLTLVSILLFAKAKLIPSGKVKISINGEKEIEVDGGSTLLNTLSNNGIFLPSACGGGGTCIQCTCQVNSGGGSILPTEEPHFSRKEIEQNYRLGCQVKVKEDMEISIPEEVFGVKKWEAKVVSNYNVASFIKEFIVEVPEDMPYEAGGYIQIEIPDCEIPYSNIDISAHPQEHPGEIDKFKKEWDSFNLWPLVMKNDEEVVRAYSMASYPAEGRKIMLNVRIATPPWDRAKNNWMNVNPGVASSYIFSRKAGDMVTISGPYGEFFINNSEAEMLYIGGGAGMAPMRSHLYELFKTLKTGRRVSYWYGGRSRRELFYLDHFYSLEKEFSNFKFNLVLSEPLPEDNWKEKKHINDEGDGFVGFVHQAVIDHYLNHHETPEDIELYFCGPPLMNQAVLKLAEDWGIPDENVRFDDFGG
;
A
#
# COMPACT_ATOMS: atom_id res chain seq x y z
N MET A 1 -41.87 -47.41 -13.10
CA MET A 1 -40.57 -47.38 -12.38
C MET A 1 -39.73 -48.50 -12.96
N ILE A 2 -38.92 -48.19 -14.00
CA ILE A 2 -38.05 -49.16 -14.69
C ILE A 2 -36.67 -48.95 -14.07
N LEU A 3 -36.31 -49.77 -13.10
CA LEU A 3 -34.92 -49.92 -12.65
C LEU A 3 -34.18 -50.74 -13.72
N LEU A 4 -33.44 -50.07 -14.59
CA LEU A 4 -32.47 -50.71 -15.46
C LEU A 4 -31.35 -51.25 -14.55
N GLY A 5 -31.36 -52.56 -14.32
CA GLY A 5 -30.23 -53.29 -13.70
C GLY A 5 -29.01 -53.19 -14.62
N LEU A 6 -28.12 -52.23 -14.37
CA LEU A 6 -26.82 -52.16 -15.01
C LEU A 6 -26.05 -53.44 -14.69
N SER A 7 -25.67 -54.22 -15.69
CA SER A 7 -24.87 -55.41 -15.48
C SER A 7 -23.50 -55.02 -14.89
N THR A 8 -22.96 -55.85 -14.03
CA THR A 8 -21.63 -55.64 -13.39
C THR A 8 -20.53 -55.38 -14.45
N THR A 9 -20.65 -56.01 -15.61
CA THR A 9 -19.79 -55.79 -16.76
C THR A 9 -19.89 -54.38 -17.34
N THR A 10 -21.09 -53.76 -17.40
CA THR A 10 -21.31 -52.40 -17.90
C THR A 10 -20.69 -51.38 -16.93
N ILE A 11 -20.83 -51.62 -15.63
CA ILE A 11 -20.23 -50.74 -14.59
C ILE A 11 -18.69 -50.80 -14.66
N ILE A 12 -18.14 -52.00 -14.74
CA ILE A 12 -16.69 -52.19 -14.84
C ILE A 12 -16.13 -51.58 -16.13
N SER A 13 -16.79 -51.78 -17.27
CA SER A 13 -16.38 -51.16 -18.55
C SER A 13 -16.44 -49.64 -18.52
N SER A 14 -17.48 -49.05 -17.91
CA SER A 14 -17.63 -47.62 -17.78
C SER A 14 -16.52 -47.00 -16.90
N ILE A 15 -16.20 -47.68 -15.79
CA ILE A 15 -15.12 -47.25 -14.91
C ILE A 15 -13.78 -47.36 -15.64
N ALA A 16 -13.53 -48.45 -16.37
CA ALA A 16 -12.27 -48.65 -17.11
C ALA A 16 -12.09 -47.62 -18.22
N ILE A 17 -13.16 -47.30 -18.98
CA ILE A 17 -13.14 -46.27 -20.01
C ILE A 17 -12.89 -44.88 -19.37
N PHE A 18 -13.59 -44.56 -18.27
CA PHE A 18 -13.42 -43.29 -17.55
C PHE A 18 -11.97 -43.13 -17.07
N LEU A 19 -11.39 -44.14 -16.42
CA LEU A 19 -10.00 -44.15 -15.97
C LEU A 19 -9.03 -43.98 -17.13
N LEU A 20 -9.27 -44.68 -18.26
CA LEU A 20 -8.41 -44.57 -19.45
C LEU A 20 -8.44 -43.12 -20.01
N VAL A 21 -9.62 -42.49 -20.10
CA VAL A 21 -9.75 -41.12 -20.57
C VAL A 21 -9.03 -40.14 -19.62
N VAL A 22 -9.21 -40.30 -18.31
CA VAL A 22 -8.55 -39.44 -17.31
C VAL A 22 -7.04 -39.60 -17.39
N LEU A 23 -6.51 -40.86 -17.43
CA LEU A 23 -5.07 -41.12 -17.54
C LEU A 23 -4.51 -40.54 -18.84
N THR A 24 -5.24 -40.65 -19.95
CA THR A 24 -4.80 -40.09 -21.24
C THR A 24 -4.73 -38.57 -21.16
N LEU A 25 -5.74 -37.91 -20.60
CA LEU A 25 -5.76 -36.44 -20.40
C LEU A 25 -4.63 -36.00 -19.48
N VAL A 26 -4.41 -36.69 -18.37
CA VAL A 26 -3.31 -36.40 -17.44
C VAL A 26 -1.95 -36.59 -18.14
N SER A 27 -1.79 -37.64 -18.92
CA SER A 27 -0.56 -37.88 -19.68
C SER A 27 -0.29 -36.82 -20.73
N ILE A 28 -1.34 -36.39 -21.45
CA ILE A 28 -1.24 -35.26 -22.41
C ILE A 28 -0.88 -33.96 -21.69
N LEU A 29 -1.48 -33.67 -20.55
CA LEU A 29 -1.18 -32.51 -19.73
C LEU A 29 0.26 -32.51 -19.21
N LEU A 30 0.71 -33.66 -18.67
CA LEU A 30 2.10 -33.82 -18.20
C LEU A 30 3.11 -33.71 -19.34
N PHE A 31 2.80 -34.29 -20.51
CA PHE A 31 3.64 -34.16 -21.69
C PHE A 31 3.71 -32.74 -22.21
N ALA A 32 2.56 -32.06 -22.29
CA ALA A 32 2.48 -30.63 -22.67
C ALA A 32 3.24 -29.79 -21.65
N LYS A 33 3.05 -30.01 -20.36
CA LYS A 33 3.80 -29.34 -19.29
C LYS A 33 5.31 -29.54 -19.43
N ALA A 34 5.78 -30.76 -19.64
CA ALA A 34 7.20 -31.09 -19.81
C ALA A 34 7.83 -30.44 -21.06
N LYS A 35 7.00 -30.18 -22.10
CA LYS A 35 7.49 -29.61 -23.36
C LYS A 35 7.35 -28.10 -23.45
N LEU A 36 6.38 -27.52 -22.69
CA LEU A 36 6.06 -26.08 -22.70
C LEU A 36 6.74 -25.32 -21.56
N ILE A 37 7.08 -26.00 -20.45
CA ILE A 37 7.85 -25.37 -19.37
C ILE A 37 9.32 -25.70 -19.63
N PRO A 38 10.16 -24.68 -19.88
CA PRO A 38 11.59 -24.89 -20.01
C PRO A 38 12.13 -25.52 -18.73
N SER A 39 12.68 -26.70 -18.81
CA SER A 39 13.39 -27.35 -17.72
C SER A 39 14.90 -27.18 -17.97
N GLY A 40 15.49 -26.18 -17.33
CA GLY A 40 16.92 -25.90 -17.45
C GLY A 40 17.32 -24.67 -16.68
N LYS A 41 18.60 -24.55 -16.43
CA LYS A 41 19.20 -23.35 -15.90
C LYS A 41 19.21 -22.28 -16.99
N VAL A 42 18.80 -21.07 -16.60
CA VAL A 42 18.73 -19.87 -17.46
C VAL A 42 19.64 -18.83 -16.84
N LYS A 43 20.39 -18.14 -17.66
CA LYS A 43 21.25 -17.03 -17.22
C LYS A 43 20.51 -15.70 -17.38
N ILE A 44 20.54 -14.87 -16.33
CA ILE A 44 20.07 -13.50 -16.38
C ILE A 44 21.27 -12.58 -16.14
N SER A 45 21.60 -11.80 -17.15
CA SER A 45 22.59 -10.71 -17.07
C SER A 45 21.87 -9.43 -16.63
N ILE A 46 22.33 -8.80 -15.58
CA ILE A 46 21.72 -7.64 -14.95
C ILE A 46 22.67 -6.46 -15.05
N ASN A 47 22.25 -5.39 -15.69
CA ASN A 47 23.02 -4.16 -15.94
C ASN A 47 24.39 -4.38 -16.62
N GLY A 48 24.57 -5.55 -17.24
CA GLY A 48 25.86 -5.95 -17.85
C GLY A 48 26.98 -6.28 -16.84
N GLU A 49 26.70 -6.23 -15.53
CA GLU A 49 27.70 -6.37 -14.46
C GLU A 49 27.52 -7.62 -13.63
N LYS A 50 26.28 -8.06 -13.43
CA LYS A 50 25.93 -9.19 -12.58
C LYS A 50 25.24 -10.29 -13.38
N GLU A 51 25.73 -11.52 -13.25
CA GLU A 51 25.05 -12.69 -13.82
C GLU A 51 24.50 -13.59 -12.69
N ILE A 52 23.28 -14.06 -12.86
CA ILE A 52 22.67 -15.09 -11.99
C ILE A 52 22.20 -16.28 -12.84
N GLU A 53 22.36 -17.47 -12.30
CA GLU A 53 21.85 -18.70 -12.92
C GLU A 53 20.63 -19.19 -12.15
N VAL A 54 19.48 -19.27 -12.81
CA VAL A 54 18.17 -19.49 -12.19
C VAL A 54 17.40 -20.61 -12.88
N ASP A 55 16.40 -21.15 -12.20
CA ASP A 55 15.47 -22.09 -12.82
C ASP A 55 14.40 -21.32 -13.62
N GLY A 56 14.18 -21.73 -14.87
CA GLY A 56 13.17 -21.14 -15.74
C GLY A 56 11.74 -21.46 -15.30
N GLY A 57 10.77 -20.68 -15.82
CA GLY A 57 9.33 -20.95 -15.68
C GLY A 57 8.56 -20.00 -14.75
N SER A 58 9.24 -19.30 -13.84
CA SER A 58 8.62 -18.28 -12.97
C SER A 58 8.54 -16.90 -13.66
N THR A 59 7.91 -15.92 -13.02
CA THR A 59 7.99 -14.52 -13.45
C THR A 59 9.37 -13.96 -13.16
N LEU A 60 9.79 -12.94 -13.91
CA LEU A 60 11.05 -12.24 -13.67
C LEU A 60 11.09 -11.64 -12.26
N LEU A 61 9.99 -11.02 -11.82
CA LEU A 61 9.84 -10.48 -10.47
C LEU A 61 10.15 -11.53 -9.39
N ASN A 62 9.47 -12.68 -9.45
CA ASN A 62 9.67 -13.77 -8.46
C ASN A 62 11.05 -14.38 -8.57
N THR A 63 11.58 -14.54 -9.79
CA THR A 63 12.90 -15.10 -10.02
C THR A 63 14.00 -14.21 -9.42
N LEU A 64 13.91 -12.89 -9.62
CA LEU A 64 14.84 -11.92 -9.03
C LEU A 64 14.72 -11.91 -7.50
N SER A 65 13.51 -11.90 -6.97
CA SER A 65 13.25 -11.93 -5.51
C SER A 65 13.86 -13.18 -4.86
N ASN A 66 13.71 -14.36 -5.46
CA ASN A 66 14.31 -15.60 -4.98
C ASN A 66 15.85 -15.59 -4.99
N ASN A 67 16.45 -14.66 -5.74
CA ASN A 67 17.90 -14.46 -5.82
C ASN A 67 18.38 -13.19 -5.08
N GLY A 68 17.56 -12.64 -4.18
CA GLY A 68 17.92 -11.51 -3.33
C GLY A 68 17.93 -10.16 -4.06
N ILE A 69 17.21 -10.05 -5.18
CA ILE A 69 17.04 -8.80 -5.94
C ILE A 69 15.55 -8.45 -5.94
N PHE A 70 15.19 -7.42 -5.19
CA PHE A 70 13.80 -7.11 -4.87
C PHE A 70 13.29 -5.91 -5.68
N LEU A 71 12.68 -6.16 -6.84
CA LEU A 71 11.98 -5.11 -7.59
C LEU A 71 10.76 -4.59 -6.80
N PRO A 72 10.47 -3.29 -6.84
CA PRO A 72 9.26 -2.74 -6.25
C PRO A 72 8.01 -3.43 -6.80
N SER A 73 7.02 -3.71 -5.94
CA SER A 73 5.76 -4.32 -6.38
C SER A 73 4.65 -4.11 -5.34
N ALA A 74 3.96 -2.98 -5.36
CA ALA A 74 2.88 -2.69 -4.42
C ALA A 74 1.67 -3.62 -4.60
N CYS A 75 1.38 -4.06 -5.83
CA CYS A 75 0.27 -4.98 -6.13
C CYS A 75 0.59 -6.47 -5.88
N GLY A 76 1.83 -6.79 -5.46
CA GLY A 76 2.26 -8.18 -5.26
C GLY A 76 2.31 -9.01 -6.54
N GLY A 77 2.64 -8.39 -7.67
CA GLY A 77 2.75 -9.07 -8.96
C GLY A 77 1.47 -9.12 -9.80
N GLY A 78 0.42 -8.40 -9.39
CA GLY A 78 -0.86 -8.34 -10.11
C GLY A 78 -0.85 -7.54 -11.42
N GLY A 79 0.24 -6.84 -11.75
CA GLY A 79 0.39 -6.08 -12.99
C GLY A 79 -0.33 -4.73 -13.01
N THR A 80 -0.78 -4.21 -11.86
CA THR A 80 -1.60 -2.99 -11.78
C THR A 80 -0.86 -1.76 -11.24
N CYS A 81 0.19 -1.94 -10.42
CA CYS A 81 0.92 -0.82 -9.81
C CYS A 81 2.06 -0.26 -10.65
N ILE A 82 2.46 -0.93 -11.73
CA ILE A 82 3.53 -0.56 -12.67
C ILE A 82 4.95 -0.54 -12.05
N GLN A 83 5.08 -0.60 -10.73
CA GLN A 83 6.35 -0.40 -10.02
C GLN A 83 7.46 -1.40 -10.35
N CYS A 84 7.10 -2.65 -10.79
CA CYS A 84 8.10 -3.65 -11.19
C CYS A 84 8.64 -3.42 -12.61
N THR A 85 8.57 -2.18 -13.09
CA THR A 85 9.09 -1.79 -14.41
C THR A 85 10.60 -1.99 -14.49
N CYS A 86 11.05 -2.64 -15.55
CA CYS A 86 12.46 -2.83 -15.88
C CYS A 86 12.62 -2.89 -17.42
N GLN A 87 13.83 -2.67 -17.91
CA GLN A 87 14.11 -2.92 -19.32
C GLN A 87 14.52 -4.38 -19.51
N VAL A 88 13.90 -5.06 -20.46
CA VAL A 88 14.25 -6.44 -20.84
C VAL A 88 14.84 -6.41 -22.24
N ASN A 89 16.16 -6.29 -22.31
CA ASN A 89 16.90 -6.08 -23.55
C ASN A 89 16.88 -7.32 -24.46
N SER A 90 16.85 -8.52 -23.85
CA SER A 90 16.70 -9.80 -24.57
C SER A 90 16.04 -10.88 -23.70
N GLY A 91 15.48 -11.90 -24.32
CA GLY A 91 14.92 -13.09 -23.63
C GLY A 91 13.55 -12.92 -23.01
N GLY A 92 12.93 -11.71 -23.10
CA GLY A 92 11.61 -11.41 -22.50
C GLY A 92 10.41 -11.73 -23.38
N GLY A 93 10.61 -12.11 -24.64
CA GLY A 93 9.55 -12.24 -25.63
C GLY A 93 8.89 -10.91 -25.98
N SER A 94 7.76 -10.95 -26.68
CA SER A 94 7.00 -9.75 -27.04
C SER A 94 6.25 -9.18 -25.82
N ILE A 95 5.98 -7.85 -25.85
CA ILE A 95 5.13 -7.20 -24.85
C ILE A 95 3.74 -7.81 -24.86
N LEU A 96 3.14 -7.95 -23.68
CA LEU A 96 1.81 -8.54 -23.53
C LEU A 96 0.72 -7.46 -23.64
N PRO A 97 -0.49 -7.79 -24.13
CA PRO A 97 -1.61 -6.84 -24.18
C PRO A 97 -1.98 -6.27 -22.79
N THR A 98 -1.62 -6.97 -21.71
CA THR A 98 -1.82 -6.52 -20.33
C THR A 98 -0.78 -5.49 -19.89
N GLU A 99 0.34 -5.38 -20.58
CA GLU A 99 1.42 -4.43 -20.28
C GLU A 99 1.31 -3.15 -21.16
N GLU A 100 0.86 -3.31 -22.41
CA GLU A 100 0.82 -2.19 -23.39
C GLU A 100 0.13 -0.92 -22.87
N PRO A 101 -1.00 -0.96 -22.13
CA PRO A 101 -1.67 0.24 -21.65
C PRO A 101 -0.85 1.06 -20.64
N HIS A 102 0.18 0.47 -20.07
CA HIS A 102 1.01 1.08 -19.02
C HIS A 102 2.26 1.78 -19.56
N PHE A 103 2.57 1.63 -20.85
CA PHE A 103 3.78 2.16 -21.46
C PHE A 103 3.49 3.04 -22.66
N SER A 104 4.22 4.14 -22.77
CA SER A 104 4.26 4.94 -24.01
C SER A 104 4.95 4.16 -25.14
N ARG A 105 4.71 4.59 -26.42
CA ARG A 105 5.39 3.98 -27.57
C ARG A 105 6.92 4.02 -27.44
N LYS A 106 7.46 5.10 -26.86
CA LYS A 106 8.90 5.27 -26.65
C LYS A 106 9.44 4.24 -25.64
N GLU A 107 8.73 4.00 -24.57
CA GLU A 107 9.12 3.01 -23.56
C GLU A 107 9.06 1.60 -24.12
N ILE A 108 8.02 1.27 -24.90
CA ILE A 108 7.93 -0.01 -25.60
C ILE A 108 9.13 -0.22 -26.55
N GLU A 109 9.50 0.81 -27.31
CA GLU A 109 10.67 0.78 -28.18
C GLU A 109 12.00 0.65 -27.42
N GLN A 110 12.03 1.09 -26.16
CA GLN A 110 13.15 0.96 -25.22
C GLN A 110 13.10 -0.34 -24.39
N ASN A 111 12.23 -1.28 -24.74
CA ASN A 111 12.07 -2.58 -24.09
C ASN A 111 11.63 -2.52 -22.61
N TYR A 112 10.91 -1.48 -22.20
CA TYR A 112 10.31 -1.46 -20.86
C TYR A 112 9.21 -2.51 -20.74
N ARG A 113 9.25 -3.26 -19.64
CA ARG A 113 8.34 -4.37 -19.35
C ARG A 113 7.98 -4.39 -17.85
N LEU A 114 6.89 -5.05 -17.51
CA LEU A 114 6.54 -5.35 -16.12
C LEU A 114 7.16 -6.67 -15.68
N GLY A 115 8.13 -6.65 -14.77
CA GLY A 115 8.82 -7.85 -14.28
C GLY A 115 7.88 -8.96 -13.77
N CYS A 116 6.70 -8.58 -13.26
CA CYS A 116 5.68 -9.54 -12.84
C CYS A 116 4.93 -10.23 -14.00
N GLN A 117 4.96 -9.68 -15.20
CA GLN A 117 4.31 -10.24 -16.39
C GLN A 117 5.29 -11.02 -17.28
N VAL A 118 6.57 -10.70 -17.21
CA VAL A 118 7.63 -11.38 -17.99
C VAL A 118 7.91 -12.74 -17.39
N LYS A 119 7.90 -13.80 -18.22
CA LYS A 119 8.27 -15.16 -17.83
C LYS A 119 9.72 -15.45 -18.22
N VAL A 120 10.49 -15.97 -17.26
CA VAL A 120 11.86 -16.43 -17.48
C VAL A 120 11.82 -17.77 -18.19
N LYS A 121 12.16 -17.81 -19.49
CA LYS A 121 12.10 -19.01 -20.33
C LYS A 121 13.42 -19.35 -21.00
N GLU A 122 14.27 -18.39 -21.20
CA GLU A 122 15.55 -18.45 -21.90
C GLU A 122 16.52 -17.46 -21.27
N ASP A 123 17.77 -17.45 -21.70
CA ASP A 123 18.75 -16.47 -21.22
C ASP A 123 18.26 -15.05 -21.49
N MET A 124 18.44 -14.17 -20.50
CA MET A 124 17.90 -12.83 -20.50
C MET A 124 19.00 -11.80 -20.23
N GLU A 125 18.81 -10.63 -20.80
CA GLU A 125 19.57 -9.43 -20.45
C GLU A 125 18.57 -8.35 -20.00
N ILE A 126 18.76 -7.85 -18.76
CA ILE A 126 17.88 -6.87 -18.16
C ILE A 126 18.65 -5.68 -17.62
N SER A 127 17.98 -4.51 -17.57
CA SER A 127 18.46 -3.35 -16.85
C SER A 127 17.42 -2.94 -15.81
N ILE A 128 17.89 -2.79 -14.58
CA ILE A 128 17.09 -2.40 -13.41
C ILE A 128 17.74 -1.20 -12.72
N PRO A 129 16.96 -0.36 -12.00
CA PRO A 129 17.51 0.75 -11.22
C PRO A 129 18.55 0.27 -10.17
N GLU A 130 19.60 1.04 -9.96
CA GLU A 130 20.68 0.67 -9.03
C GLU A 130 20.18 0.60 -7.57
N GLU A 131 19.19 1.39 -7.22
CA GLU A 131 18.56 1.44 -5.89
C GLU A 131 18.00 0.08 -5.46
N VAL A 132 17.60 -0.75 -6.42
CA VAL A 132 17.10 -2.12 -6.16
C VAL A 132 18.13 -2.99 -5.46
N PHE A 133 19.43 -2.76 -5.66
CA PHE A 133 20.50 -3.52 -4.99
C PHE A 133 20.68 -3.14 -3.52
N GLY A 134 20.14 -2.00 -3.08
CA GLY A 134 20.11 -1.57 -1.69
C GLY A 134 19.00 -2.20 -0.85
N VAL A 135 18.02 -2.82 -1.51
CA VAL A 135 16.86 -3.45 -0.84
C VAL A 135 17.28 -4.73 -0.15
N LYS A 136 16.85 -4.88 1.10
CA LYS A 136 17.08 -6.08 1.91
C LYS A 136 15.76 -6.66 2.42
N LYS A 137 15.83 -7.89 2.87
CA LYS A 137 14.72 -8.61 3.53
C LYS A 137 15.09 -8.89 4.98
N TRP A 138 14.20 -8.61 5.91
CA TRP A 138 14.40 -8.79 7.34
C TRP A 138 13.23 -9.50 8.01
N GLU A 139 13.55 -10.26 9.04
CA GLU A 139 12.60 -10.66 10.06
C GLU A 139 12.52 -9.53 11.10
N ALA A 140 11.40 -8.79 11.07
CA ALA A 140 11.18 -7.66 11.95
C ALA A 140 10.27 -8.06 13.12
N LYS A 141 10.59 -7.59 14.33
CA LYS A 141 9.80 -7.86 15.52
C LYS A 141 8.72 -6.81 15.71
N VAL A 142 7.47 -7.23 15.89
CA VAL A 142 6.37 -6.34 16.25
C VAL A 142 6.59 -5.74 17.62
N VAL A 143 6.66 -4.42 17.70
CA VAL A 143 6.81 -3.65 18.95
C VAL A 143 5.45 -3.31 19.54
N SER A 144 4.54 -2.80 18.71
CA SER A 144 3.17 -2.42 19.09
C SER A 144 2.22 -2.50 17.90
N ASN A 145 0.92 -2.64 18.20
CA ASN A 145 -0.13 -2.71 17.19
C ASN A 145 -1.48 -2.26 17.77
N TYR A 146 -1.68 -0.95 17.87
CA TYR A 146 -2.86 -0.35 18.51
C TYR A 146 -3.72 0.41 17.51
N ASN A 147 -5.02 0.46 17.75
CA ASN A 147 -5.91 1.32 17.00
C ASN A 147 -5.67 2.80 17.35
N VAL A 148 -5.44 3.63 16.33
CA VAL A 148 -5.37 5.11 16.46
C VAL A 148 -6.63 5.78 15.94
N ALA A 149 -7.41 5.07 15.10
CA ALA A 149 -8.75 5.45 14.65
C ALA A 149 -9.62 4.19 14.57
N SER A 150 -10.92 4.34 14.28
CA SER A 150 -11.88 3.23 14.30
C SER A 150 -11.42 2.02 13.47
N PHE A 151 -10.79 2.29 12.33
CA PHE A 151 -10.39 1.28 11.35
C PHE A 151 -8.92 1.41 10.92
N ILE A 152 -8.10 2.13 11.70
CA ILE A 152 -6.68 2.34 11.40
C ILE A 152 -5.85 1.97 12.63
N LYS A 153 -4.82 1.16 12.41
CA LYS A 153 -3.80 0.85 13.40
C LYS A 153 -2.50 1.60 13.14
N GLU A 154 -1.86 2.01 14.22
CA GLU A 154 -0.44 2.21 14.27
C GLU A 154 0.22 0.85 14.47
N PHE A 155 1.03 0.44 13.53
CA PHE A 155 1.79 -0.80 13.56
C PHE A 155 3.27 -0.48 13.54
N ILE A 156 3.96 -0.82 14.63
CA ILE A 156 5.39 -0.57 14.76
C ILE A 156 6.14 -1.91 14.79
N VAL A 157 7.13 -2.02 13.90
CA VAL A 157 8.08 -3.12 13.89
C VAL A 157 9.51 -2.61 14.12
N GLU A 158 10.38 -3.45 14.66
CA GLU A 158 11.80 -3.18 14.83
C GLU A 158 12.62 -4.12 13.96
N VAL A 159 13.45 -3.55 13.09
CA VAL A 159 14.41 -4.29 12.27
C VAL A 159 15.70 -4.56 13.04
N PRO A 160 16.42 -5.67 12.74
CA PRO A 160 17.62 -6.05 13.50
C PRO A 160 18.82 -5.11 13.28
N GLU A 161 18.87 -4.40 12.17
CA GLU A 161 19.90 -3.43 11.80
C GLU A 161 19.30 -2.14 11.26
N ASP A 162 20.09 -1.09 11.13
CA ASP A 162 19.61 0.17 10.56
C ASP A 162 19.23 -0.03 9.09
N MET A 163 18.05 0.49 8.73
CA MET A 163 17.54 0.55 7.36
C MET A 163 17.65 2.00 6.88
N PRO A 164 18.66 2.35 6.06
CA PRO A 164 18.74 3.70 5.50
C PRO A 164 17.63 3.88 4.47
N TYR A 165 16.79 4.89 4.64
CA TYR A 165 15.71 5.24 3.73
C TYR A 165 15.51 6.75 3.67
N GLU A 166 14.76 7.19 2.67
CA GLU A 166 14.33 8.57 2.52
C GLU A 166 12.88 8.73 2.99
N ALA A 167 12.57 9.85 3.65
CA ALA A 167 11.20 10.12 4.13
C ALA A 167 10.20 10.08 2.96
N GLY A 168 9.05 9.43 3.18
CA GLY A 168 8.07 9.12 2.13
C GLY A 168 8.25 7.75 1.49
N GLY A 169 9.33 7.03 1.81
CA GLY A 169 9.54 5.67 1.37
C GLY A 169 8.54 4.67 1.98
N TYR A 170 8.50 3.46 1.43
CA TYR A 170 7.65 2.38 1.88
C TYR A 170 8.42 1.07 2.07
N ILE A 171 7.82 0.14 2.79
CA ILE A 171 8.27 -1.25 2.90
C ILE A 171 7.24 -2.18 2.28
N GLN A 172 7.66 -3.38 1.95
CA GLN A 172 6.77 -4.49 1.62
C GLN A 172 6.70 -5.45 2.81
N ILE A 173 5.50 -6.00 3.07
CA ILE A 173 5.27 -7.03 4.07
C ILE A 173 4.84 -8.30 3.35
N GLU A 174 5.45 -9.43 3.73
CA GLU A 174 5.05 -10.76 3.26
C GLU A 174 3.97 -11.32 4.17
N ILE A 175 2.92 -11.83 3.56
CA ILE A 175 1.79 -12.44 4.24
C ILE A 175 1.79 -13.93 3.86
N PRO A 176 2.03 -14.84 4.80
CA PRO A 176 2.03 -16.28 4.55
C PRO A 176 0.61 -16.81 4.31
N ASP A 177 0.52 -18.09 3.93
CA ASP A 177 -0.72 -18.84 4.02
C ASP A 177 -1.27 -18.77 5.46
N CYS A 178 -2.49 -18.25 5.62
CA CYS A 178 -3.12 -18.07 6.93
C CYS A 178 -4.63 -17.84 6.83
N GLU A 179 -5.33 -18.16 7.92
CA GLU A 179 -6.74 -17.81 8.12
C GLU A 179 -6.88 -16.94 9.38
N ILE A 180 -7.55 -15.80 9.27
CA ILE A 180 -7.69 -14.82 10.35
C ILE A 180 -9.16 -14.49 10.59
N PRO A 181 -9.77 -15.07 11.64
CA PRO A 181 -11.07 -14.64 12.13
C PRO A 181 -10.96 -13.24 12.78
N TYR A 182 -11.83 -12.32 12.40
CA TYR A 182 -11.84 -10.96 12.94
C TYR A 182 -12.18 -10.94 14.44
N SER A 183 -12.88 -11.98 14.94
CA SER A 183 -13.14 -12.16 16.38
C SER A 183 -11.85 -12.27 17.21
N ASN A 184 -10.71 -12.59 16.60
CA ASN A 184 -9.42 -12.72 17.27
C ASN A 184 -8.55 -11.46 17.17
N ILE A 185 -9.02 -10.43 16.44
CA ILE A 185 -8.30 -9.17 16.28
C ILE A 185 -8.47 -8.34 17.56
N ASP A 186 -7.36 -7.90 18.11
CA ASP A 186 -7.32 -6.92 19.20
C ASP A 186 -7.45 -5.50 18.61
N ILE A 187 -8.48 -4.77 19.02
CA ILE A 187 -8.74 -3.38 18.58
C ILE A 187 -8.53 -2.36 19.70
N SER A 188 -7.74 -2.70 20.69
CA SER A 188 -7.40 -1.79 21.78
C SER A 188 -6.89 -0.46 21.25
N ALA A 189 -7.43 0.64 21.80
CA ALA A 189 -7.01 1.97 21.44
C ALA A 189 -5.58 2.25 21.91
N HIS A 190 -4.86 3.07 21.14
CA HIS A 190 -3.49 3.45 21.47
C HIS A 190 -3.41 4.18 22.82
N PRO A 191 -2.62 3.69 23.77
CA PRO A 191 -2.67 4.16 25.16
C PRO A 191 -2.21 5.61 25.34
N GLN A 192 -1.37 6.15 24.45
CA GLN A 192 -0.93 7.54 24.50
C GLN A 192 -1.91 8.47 23.77
N GLU A 193 -2.44 8.04 22.62
CA GLU A 193 -3.45 8.81 21.87
C GLU A 193 -4.81 8.84 22.59
N HIS A 194 -5.14 7.77 23.32
CA HIS A 194 -6.43 7.59 23.99
C HIS A 194 -6.28 7.05 25.43
N PRO A 195 -5.72 7.85 26.33
CA PRO A 195 -5.45 7.40 27.71
C PRO A 195 -6.72 6.95 28.45
N GLY A 196 -6.74 5.69 28.87
CA GLY A 196 -7.86 5.11 29.64
C GLY A 196 -9.08 4.68 28.81
N GLU A 197 -9.06 4.84 27.48
CA GLU A 197 -10.18 4.53 26.58
C GLU A 197 -9.91 3.26 25.73
N ILE A 198 -9.53 2.14 26.37
CA ILE A 198 -9.08 0.92 25.66
C ILE A 198 -10.10 0.40 24.63
N ASP A 199 -11.40 0.49 24.93
CA ASP A 199 -12.51 0.03 24.08
C ASP A 199 -13.09 1.12 23.17
N LYS A 200 -12.37 2.23 22.96
CA LYS A 200 -12.86 3.43 22.25
C LYS A 200 -13.53 3.13 20.92
N PHE A 201 -13.01 2.18 20.16
CA PHE A 201 -13.44 1.88 18.80
C PHE A 201 -14.36 0.66 18.69
N LYS A 202 -14.70 0.02 19.84
CA LYS A 202 -15.52 -1.20 19.84
C LYS A 202 -16.91 -0.97 19.25
N LYS A 203 -17.52 0.19 19.54
CA LYS A 203 -18.86 0.55 19.08
C LYS A 203 -18.96 0.55 17.54
N GLU A 204 -17.93 1.04 16.86
CA GLU A 204 -17.87 1.08 15.38
C GLU A 204 -17.76 -0.34 14.81
N TRP A 205 -16.90 -1.18 15.38
CA TRP A 205 -16.75 -2.58 14.98
C TRP A 205 -18.04 -3.38 15.18
N ASP A 206 -18.74 -3.15 16.30
CA ASP A 206 -20.04 -3.75 16.59
C ASP A 206 -21.11 -3.28 15.58
N SER A 207 -21.18 -1.95 15.31
CA SER A 207 -22.19 -1.35 14.44
C SER A 207 -22.05 -1.77 12.98
N PHE A 208 -20.82 -1.98 12.52
CA PHE A 208 -20.53 -2.49 11.18
C PHE A 208 -20.49 -4.01 11.09
N ASN A 209 -20.76 -4.73 12.21
CA ASN A 209 -20.79 -6.20 12.23
C ASN A 209 -19.51 -6.82 11.63
N LEU A 210 -18.34 -6.40 12.10
CA LEU A 210 -17.05 -6.86 11.55
C LEU A 210 -16.61 -8.21 12.13
N TRP A 211 -17.00 -8.56 13.35
CA TRP A 211 -16.53 -9.73 14.08
C TRP A 211 -16.75 -11.09 13.39
N PRO A 212 -17.85 -11.28 12.61
CA PRO A 212 -18.07 -12.54 11.87
C PRO A 212 -17.18 -12.71 10.63
N LEU A 213 -16.46 -11.68 10.21
CA LEU A 213 -15.61 -11.77 9.03
C LEU A 213 -14.42 -12.71 9.29
N VAL A 214 -14.01 -13.42 8.24
CA VAL A 214 -12.84 -14.30 8.24
C VAL A 214 -12.05 -14.02 6.97
N MET A 215 -10.80 -13.64 7.10
CA MET A 215 -9.88 -13.52 5.97
C MET A 215 -9.17 -14.85 5.76
N LYS A 216 -9.06 -15.29 4.51
CA LYS A 216 -8.31 -16.48 4.09
C LYS A 216 -7.26 -16.11 3.07
N ASN A 217 -6.09 -16.69 3.21
CA ASN A 217 -4.98 -16.55 2.28
C ASN A 217 -4.35 -17.93 2.08
N ASP A 218 -4.44 -18.47 0.88
CA ASP A 218 -3.99 -19.83 0.55
C ASP A 218 -2.57 -19.85 -0.09
N GLU A 219 -1.97 -18.66 -0.28
CA GLU A 219 -0.64 -18.50 -0.86
C GLU A 219 0.09 -17.28 -0.28
N GLU A 220 1.41 -17.30 -0.32
CA GLU A 220 2.19 -16.14 0.09
C GLU A 220 1.93 -14.95 -0.84
N VAL A 221 1.60 -13.80 -0.25
CA VAL A 221 1.43 -12.53 -0.96
C VAL A 221 2.25 -11.43 -0.31
N VAL A 222 2.61 -10.41 -1.10
CA VAL A 222 3.37 -9.25 -0.66
C VAL A 222 2.55 -7.98 -0.89
N ARG A 223 2.57 -7.04 0.08
CA ARG A 223 1.92 -5.73 -0.07
C ARG A 223 2.80 -4.61 0.47
N ALA A 224 2.74 -3.47 -0.22
CA ALA A 224 3.45 -2.25 0.16
C ALA A 224 2.68 -1.44 1.20
N TYR A 225 3.45 -0.81 2.11
CA TYR A 225 2.94 0.12 3.11
C TYR A 225 3.91 1.27 3.31
N SER A 226 3.45 2.50 3.12
CA SER A 226 4.24 3.71 3.32
C SER A 226 4.60 3.87 4.79
N MET A 227 5.83 4.26 5.05
CA MET A 227 6.34 4.45 6.40
C MET A 227 5.83 5.78 6.98
N ALA A 228 5.30 5.70 8.20
CA ALA A 228 4.97 6.87 9.01
C ALA A 228 6.15 7.35 9.87
N SER A 229 7.12 6.46 10.12
CA SER A 229 8.40 6.83 10.70
C SER A 229 9.24 7.65 9.71
N TYR A 230 10.12 8.49 10.23
CA TYR A 230 11.13 9.19 9.44
C TYR A 230 12.54 8.62 9.78
N PRO A 231 13.55 8.83 8.95
CA PRO A 231 14.85 8.15 9.07
C PRO A 231 15.51 8.25 10.46
N ALA A 232 15.38 9.39 11.16
CA ALA A 232 15.99 9.58 12.47
C ALA A 232 15.31 8.79 13.62
N GLU A 233 14.18 8.12 13.38
CA GLU A 233 13.57 7.17 14.33
C GLU A 233 14.30 5.81 14.35
N GLY A 234 15.31 5.65 13.47
CA GLY A 234 16.24 4.52 13.47
C GLY A 234 15.58 3.20 13.05
N ARG A 235 15.79 2.14 13.84
CA ARG A 235 15.34 0.78 13.51
C ARG A 235 13.82 0.53 13.66
N LYS A 236 13.07 1.50 14.17
CA LYS A 236 11.63 1.39 14.32
C LYS A 236 10.92 1.89 13.07
N ILE A 237 10.23 0.99 12.42
CA ILE A 237 9.41 1.28 11.24
C ILE A 237 7.95 1.33 11.69
N MET A 238 7.35 2.50 11.52
CA MET A 238 5.96 2.76 11.88
C MET A 238 5.10 2.80 10.61
N LEU A 239 3.96 2.15 10.63
CA LEU A 239 2.96 2.16 9.57
C LEU A 239 1.61 2.60 10.11
N ASN A 240 0.79 3.24 9.27
CA ASN A 240 -0.62 3.45 9.52
C ASN A 240 -1.44 2.57 8.58
N VAL A 241 -2.04 1.52 9.12
CA VAL A 241 -2.71 0.50 8.31
C VAL A 241 -4.21 0.57 8.53
N ARG A 242 -4.95 0.81 7.45
CA ARG A 242 -6.41 0.72 7.46
C ARG A 242 -6.86 -0.70 7.15
N ILE A 243 -7.80 -1.24 7.95
CA ILE A 243 -8.45 -2.52 7.65
C ILE A 243 -9.27 -2.41 6.36
N ALA A 244 -9.03 -3.30 5.42
CA ALA A 244 -9.81 -3.41 4.18
C ALA A 244 -10.90 -4.47 4.35
N THR A 245 -12.14 -4.01 4.41
CA THR A 245 -13.33 -4.87 4.53
C THR A 245 -13.89 -5.24 3.17
N PRO A 246 -14.69 -6.29 3.04
CA PRO A 246 -15.52 -6.52 1.87
C PRO A 246 -16.40 -5.29 1.54
N PRO A 247 -16.85 -5.10 0.30
CA PRO A 247 -17.83 -4.09 -0.01
C PRO A 247 -19.15 -4.35 0.72
N TRP A 248 -19.86 -3.27 1.10
CA TRP A 248 -21.15 -3.37 1.76
C TRP A 248 -22.29 -3.54 0.74
N ASP A 249 -23.05 -4.61 0.83
CA ASP A 249 -24.26 -4.84 0.04
C ASP A 249 -25.46 -4.14 0.70
N ARG A 250 -25.83 -2.96 0.18
CA ARG A 250 -26.94 -2.17 0.71
C ARG A 250 -28.28 -2.89 0.61
N ALA A 251 -28.48 -3.76 -0.39
CA ALA A 251 -29.73 -4.49 -0.60
C ALA A 251 -29.92 -5.59 0.46
N LYS A 252 -28.84 -6.23 0.86
CA LYS A 252 -28.83 -7.28 1.90
C LYS A 252 -28.54 -6.78 3.30
N ASN A 253 -28.18 -5.50 3.43
CA ASN A 253 -27.71 -4.90 4.68
C ASN A 253 -26.63 -5.75 5.37
N ASN A 254 -25.66 -6.21 4.59
CA ASN A 254 -24.57 -7.06 5.06
C ASN A 254 -23.34 -6.91 4.14
N TRP A 255 -22.20 -7.43 4.57
CA TRP A 255 -20.99 -7.53 3.76
C TRP A 255 -21.21 -8.45 2.55
N MET A 256 -20.64 -8.10 1.40
CA MET A 256 -20.57 -9.01 0.26
C MET A 256 -19.73 -10.24 0.62
N ASN A 257 -20.06 -11.39 0.04
CA ASN A 257 -19.31 -12.63 0.27
C ASN A 257 -18.03 -12.65 -0.59
N VAL A 258 -17.10 -11.76 -0.27
CA VAL A 258 -15.74 -11.70 -0.83
C VAL A 258 -14.74 -11.67 0.33
N ASN A 259 -13.53 -12.13 0.05
CA ASN A 259 -12.48 -12.17 1.07
C ASN A 259 -12.13 -10.75 1.54
N PRO A 260 -11.99 -10.49 2.85
CA PRO A 260 -11.41 -9.24 3.35
C PRO A 260 -9.98 -9.02 2.86
N GLY A 261 -9.50 -7.79 2.96
CA GLY A 261 -8.13 -7.46 2.55
C GLY A 261 -7.08 -8.29 3.30
N VAL A 262 -6.32 -9.07 2.55
CA VAL A 262 -5.38 -10.07 3.09
C VAL A 262 -4.33 -9.42 4.01
N ALA A 263 -3.57 -8.47 3.49
CA ALA A 263 -2.46 -7.87 4.23
C ALA A 263 -2.92 -7.05 5.44
N SER A 264 -3.97 -6.25 5.29
CA SER A 264 -4.48 -5.45 6.40
C SER A 264 -5.05 -6.33 7.52
N SER A 265 -5.74 -7.42 7.19
CA SER A 265 -6.23 -8.38 8.19
C SER A 265 -5.09 -9.09 8.91
N TYR A 266 -4.05 -9.49 8.16
CA TYR A 266 -2.84 -10.08 8.73
C TYR A 266 -2.18 -9.13 9.72
N ILE A 267 -1.93 -7.86 9.32
CA ILE A 267 -1.31 -6.86 10.19
C ILE A 267 -2.18 -6.62 11.42
N PHE A 268 -3.50 -6.47 11.26
CA PHE A 268 -4.42 -6.26 12.38
C PHE A 268 -4.41 -7.39 13.42
N SER A 269 -4.08 -8.61 13.01
CA SER A 269 -4.01 -9.78 13.89
C SER A 269 -2.68 -9.90 14.65
N ARG A 270 -1.63 -9.17 14.25
CA ARG A 270 -0.31 -9.26 14.89
C ARG A 270 -0.31 -8.63 16.26
N LYS A 271 0.55 -9.17 17.14
CA LYS A 271 0.71 -8.73 18.53
C LYS A 271 2.17 -8.41 18.82
N ALA A 272 2.41 -7.59 19.82
CA ALA A 272 3.76 -7.31 20.29
C ALA A 272 4.52 -8.62 20.57
N GLY A 273 5.71 -8.74 20.00
CA GLY A 273 6.55 -9.94 20.06
C GLY A 273 6.46 -10.86 18.85
N ASP A 274 5.43 -10.75 18.01
CA ASP A 274 5.35 -11.51 16.74
C ASP A 274 6.48 -11.11 15.80
N MET A 275 6.85 -12.03 14.92
CA MET A 275 7.79 -11.76 13.82
C MET A 275 7.01 -11.57 12.51
N VAL A 276 7.45 -10.64 11.69
CA VAL A 276 6.93 -10.40 10.34
C VAL A 276 8.09 -10.22 9.38
N THR A 277 7.95 -10.77 8.18
CA THR A 277 8.95 -10.62 7.13
C THR A 277 8.66 -9.35 6.35
N ILE A 278 9.63 -8.46 6.27
CA ILE A 278 9.55 -7.21 5.51
C ILE A 278 10.72 -7.10 4.53
N SER A 279 10.53 -6.34 3.46
CA SER A 279 11.59 -5.92 2.56
C SER A 279 11.51 -4.43 2.29
N GLY A 280 12.64 -3.82 1.96
CA GLY A 280 12.73 -2.38 1.70
C GLY A 280 14.17 -1.86 1.84
N PRO A 281 14.36 -0.53 1.82
CA PRO A 281 13.34 0.47 1.54
C PRO A 281 13.02 0.56 0.05
N TYR A 282 11.82 1.06 -0.25
CA TYR A 282 11.36 1.43 -1.59
C TYR A 282 10.77 2.84 -1.54
N GLY A 283 10.55 3.48 -2.68
CA GLY A 283 9.78 4.71 -2.73
C GLY A 283 10.06 5.58 -3.95
N GLU A 284 9.10 6.46 -4.22
CA GLU A 284 9.16 7.50 -5.24
C GLU A 284 8.52 8.79 -4.74
N PHE A 285 7.81 8.73 -3.62
CA PHE A 285 7.13 9.87 -3.01
C PHE A 285 8.07 10.61 -2.06
N PHE A 286 9.03 11.35 -2.62
CA PHE A 286 10.04 12.06 -1.86
C PHE A 286 9.85 13.57 -1.87
N ILE A 287 10.49 14.24 -0.92
CA ILE A 287 10.49 15.70 -0.80
C ILE A 287 11.34 16.30 -1.90
N ASN A 288 10.79 17.23 -2.69
CA ASN A 288 11.55 17.94 -3.70
C ASN A 288 12.61 18.85 -3.06
N ASN A 289 13.79 18.88 -3.67
CA ASN A 289 14.84 19.82 -3.28
C ASN A 289 14.61 21.18 -3.95
N SER A 290 13.81 22.03 -3.32
CA SER A 290 13.45 23.39 -3.79
C SER A 290 13.24 24.33 -2.61
N GLU A 291 12.95 25.60 -2.88
CA GLU A 291 12.59 26.61 -1.87
C GLU A 291 11.10 26.98 -1.92
N ALA A 292 10.30 26.32 -2.75
CA ALA A 292 8.88 26.61 -2.92
C ALA A 292 8.10 26.36 -1.61
N GLU A 293 6.99 27.07 -1.44
CA GLU A 293 6.03 26.79 -0.38
C GLU A 293 5.43 25.39 -0.54
N MET A 294 5.18 24.69 0.58
CA MET A 294 4.67 23.33 0.58
C MET A 294 3.26 23.26 1.15
N LEU A 295 2.36 22.67 0.39
CA LEU A 295 1.00 22.39 0.82
C LEU A 295 0.81 20.87 0.95
N TYR A 296 0.57 20.41 2.17
CA TYR A 296 0.28 19.01 2.48
C TYR A 296 -1.20 18.79 2.70
N ILE A 297 -1.78 17.77 2.07
CA ILE A 297 -3.19 17.36 2.27
C ILE A 297 -3.22 15.87 2.59
N GLY A 298 -3.71 15.52 3.79
CA GLY A 298 -3.78 14.13 4.26
C GLY A 298 -5.18 13.68 4.65
N GLY A 299 -5.45 12.38 4.55
CA GLY A 299 -6.70 11.79 5.00
C GLY A 299 -6.53 10.33 5.44
N GLY A 300 -7.05 9.98 6.62
CA GLY A 300 -7.00 8.63 7.13
C GLY A 300 -5.58 8.04 7.21
N ALA A 301 -5.35 6.86 6.64
CA ALA A 301 -4.04 6.19 6.61
C ALA A 301 -2.99 6.93 5.76
N GLY A 302 -3.40 7.86 4.88
CA GLY A 302 -2.49 8.77 4.18
C GLY A 302 -1.68 9.67 5.10
N MET A 303 -2.00 9.67 6.40
CA MET A 303 -1.16 10.22 7.46
C MET A 303 0.27 9.69 7.44
N ALA A 304 0.50 8.43 7.04
CA ALA A 304 1.80 7.79 7.12
C ALA A 304 2.90 8.59 6.40
N PRO A 305 2.88 8.77 5.08
CA PRO A 305 3.92 9.53 4.40
C PRO A 305 3.93 11.01 4.79
N MET A 306 2.79 11.60 5.16
CA MET A 306 2.72 12.98 5.63
C MET A 306 3.53 13.17 6.91
N ARG A 307 3.37 12.27 7.90
CA ARG A 307 4.13 12.30 9.14
C ARG A 307 5.63 12.15 8.87
N SER A 308 5.99 11.19 8.02
CA SER A 308 7.40 10.94 7.65
C SER A 308 8.05 12.20 7.07
N HIS A 309 7.43 12.82 6.06
CA HIS A 309 7.92 14.05 5.44
C HIS A 309 8.03 15.22 6.43
N LEU A 310 6.96 15.49 7.17
CA LEU A 310 6.90 16.66 8.05
C LEU A 310 7.91 16.54 9.20
N TYR A 311 8.12 15.34 9.74
CA TYR A 311 9.15 15.13 10.75
C TYR A 311 10.55 15.27 10.18
N GLU A 312 10.81 14.75 8.99
CA GLU A 312 12.10 14.93 8.31
C GLU A 312 12.39 16.39 8.03
N LEU A 313 11.43 17.13 7.46
CA LEU A 313 11.54 18.56 7.15
C LEU A 313 11.89 19.39 8.39
N PHE A 314 11.21 19.16 9.50
CA PHE A 314 11.33 20.01 10.67
C PHE A 314 12.34 19.50 11.71
N LYS A 315 12.44 18.19 11.92
CA LYS A 315 13.34 17.62 12.94
C LYS A 315 14.76 17.38 12.44
N THR A 316 14.92 16.97 11.17
CA THR A 316 16.23 16.68 10.56
C THR A 316 16.72 17.85 9.72
N LEU A 317 15.99 18.21 8.68
CA LEU A 317 16.41 19.21 7.68
C LEU A 317 16.32 20.64 8.19
N LYS A 318 15.50 20.91 9.24
CA LYS A 318 15.26 22.26 9.79
C LYS A 318 14.88 23.26 8.71
N THR A 319 13.92 22.87 7.85
CA THR A 319 13.54 23.67 6.68
C THR A 319 13.09 25.07 7.06
N GLY A 320 13.49 26.07 6.27
CA GLY A 320 12.98 27.44 6.34
C GLY A 320 11.74 27.67 5.48
N ARG A 321 11.36 26.70 4.66
CA ARG A 321 10.21 26.79 3.75
C ARG A 321 8.90 26.96 4.54
N ARG A 322 7.96 27.69 3.97
CA ARG A 322 6.59 27.77 4.50
C ARG A 322 5.88 26.46 4.22
N VAL A 323 5.33 25.82 5.24
CA VAL A 323 4.65 24.53 5.16
C VAL A 323 3.28 24.61 5.79
N SER A 324 2.24 24.18 5.06
CA SER A 324 0.87 24.09 5.54
C SER A 324 0.37 22.66 5.42
N TYR A 325 -0.10 22.07 6.52
CA TYR A 325 -0.66 20.72 6.54
C TYR A 325 -2.15 20.75 6.88
N TRP A 326 -2.96 20.19 5.98
CA TRP A 326 -4.40 20.07 6.09
C TRP A 326 -4.77 18.59 6.25
N TYR A 327 -5.30 18.25 7.43
CA TYR A 327 -5.63 16.86 7.75
C TYR A 327 -7.14 16.68 7.87
N GLY A 328 -7.71 15.84 6.99
CA GLY A 328 -9.13 15.53 6.88
C GLY A 328 -9.52 14.24 7.58
N GLY A 329 -10.59 14.27 8.36
CA GLY A 329 -11.25 13.11 8.94
C GLY A 329 -12.78 13.22 8.86
N ARG A 330 -13.50 12.12 9.12
CA ARG A 330 -14.96 12.16 9.19
C ARG A 330 -15.43 12.86 10.46
N SER A 331 -14.90 12.45 11.61
CA SER A 331 -15.20 12.99 12.94
C SER A 331 -13.91 13.05 13.76
N ARG A 332 -13.96 13.67 14.93
CA ARG A 332 -12.76 13.86 15.78
C ARG A 332 -12.08 12.54 16.16
N ARG A 333 -12.84 11.47 16.37
CA ARG A 333 -12.29 10.14 16.72
C ARG A 333 -11.46 9.49 15.62
N GLU A 334 -11.58 9.96 14.38
CA GLU A 334 -10.83 9.48 13.22
C GLU A 334 -9.53 10.26 12.98
N LEU A 335 -9.28 11.31 13.78
CA LEU A 335 -8.04 12.07 13.75
C LEU A 335 -7.06 11.52 14.80
N PHE A 336 -5.79 11.40 14.42
CA PHE A 336 -4.72 10.91 15.30
C PHE A 336 -3.42 11.67 15.07
N TYR A 337 -2.46 11.55 16.00
CA TYR A 337 -1.19 12.28 16.05
C TYR A 337 -1.35 13.79 16.16
N LEU A 338 -2.47 14.28 16.69
CA LEU A 338 -2.74 15.71 16.80
C LEU A 338 -1.66 16.44 17.62
N ASP A 339 -1.26 15.86 18.75
CA ASP A 339 -0.23 16.43 19.63
C ASP A 339 1.13 16.51 18.94
N HIS A 340 1.42 15.58 18.02
CA HIS A 340 2.64 15.58 17.20
C HIS A 340 2.72 16.87 16.37
N PHE A 341 1.65 17.20 15.64
CA PHE A 341 1.64 18.33 14.71
C PHE A 341 1.42 19.67 15.43
N TYR A 342 0.64 19.71 16.50
CA TYR A 342 0.55 20.90 17.35
C TYR A 342 1.90 21.21 18.02
N SER A 343 2.67 20.21 18.38
CA SER A 343 4.04 20.41 18.91
C SER A 343 4.96 20.97 17.85
N LEU A 344 4.88 20.50 16.59
CA LEU A 344 5.63 21.07 15.47
C LEU A 344 5.23 22.52 15.21
N GLU A 345 3.92 22.84 15.18
CA GLU A 345 3.44 24.19 14.95
C GLU A 345 3.89 25.17 16.05
N LYS A 346 3.96 24.71 17.29
CA LYS A 346 4.47 25.50 18.42
C LYS A 346 5.96 25.74 18.33
N GLU A 347 6.73 24.77 17.83
CA GLU A 347 8.20 24.85 17.74
C GLU A 347 8.66 25.62 16.50
N PHE A 348 7.93 25.54 15.38
CA PHE A 348 8.33 26.08 14.09
C PHE A 348 7.28 27.06 13.55
N SER A 349 7.63 28.36 13.53
CA SER A 349 6.70 29.44 13.12
C SER A 349 6.31 29.37 11.64
N ASN A 350 7.09 28.68 10.80
CA ASN A 350 6.85 28.48 9.38
C ASN A 350 6.00 27.20 9.08
N PHE A 351 5.50 26.53 10.11
CA PHE A 351 4.55 25.40 9.98
C PHE A 351 3.15 25.80 10.45
N LYS A 352 2.14 25.39 9.71
CA LYS A 352 0.72 25.55 10.05
C LYS A 352 -0.02 24.23 9.92
N PHE A 353 -0.77 23.87 10.96
CA PHE A 353 -1.56 22.64 11.02
C PHE A 353 -3.06 22.95 11.06
N ASN A 354 -3.82 22.42 10.10
CA ASN A 354 -5.25 22.67 9.94
C ASN A 354 -6.04 21.36 9.92
N LEU A 355 -7.10 21.29 10.71
CA LEU A 355 -7.98 20.14 10.79
C LEU A 355 -9.30 20.40 10.06
N VAL A 356 -9.82 19.35 9.41
CA VAL A 356 -11.10 19.42 8.69
C VAL A 356 -11.93 18.18 8.99
N LEU A 357 -13.18 18.35 9.44
CA LEU A 357 -14.12 17.26 9.65
C LEU A 357 -15.24 17.28 8.61
N SER A 358 -15.43 16.18 7.89
CA SER A 358 -16.52 16.09 6.91
C SER A 358 -17.88 15.79 7.56
N GLU A 359 -17.89 15.12 8.70
CA GLU A 359 -19.10 14.70 9.43
C GLU A 359 -18.86 14.81 10.95
N PRO A 360 -18.71 16.04 11.51
CA PRO A 360 -18.51 16.19 12.94
C PRO A 360 -19.71 15.64 13.70
N LEU A 361 -19.46 14.88 14.74
CA LEU A 361 -20.48 14.29 15.60
C LEU A 361 -20.81 15.26 16.77
N PRO A 362 -22.04 15.20 17.33
CA PRO A 362 -22.39 16.06 18.48
C PRO A 362 -21.42 15.89 19.66
N GLU A 363 -20.94 14.66 19.91
CA GLU A 363 -19.98 14.36 20.97
C GLU A 363 -18.57 14.93 20.73
N ASP A 364 -18.23 15.31 19.49
CA ASP A 364 -16.95 15.95 19.16
C ASP A 364 -16.82 17.33 19.78
N ASN A 365 -17.95 18.00 20.12
CA ASN A 365 -18.00 19.37 20.60
C ASN A 365 -17.16 20.32 19.72
N TRP A 366 -17.19 20.10 18.40
CA TRP A 366 -16.33 20.75 17.42
C TRP A 366 -16.60 22.24 17.31
N LYS A 367 -15.57 23.05 17.57
CA LYS A 367 -15.62 24.50 17.40
C LYS A 367 -15.12 24.84 16.00
N GLU A 368 -16.07 25.07 15.10
CA GLU A 368 -15.77 25.39 13.71
C GLU A 368 -15.14 26.78 13.56
N LYS A 369 -14.02 26.83 12.83
CA LYS A 369 -13.41 28.07 12.35
C LYS A 369 -14.12 28.56 11.10
N LYS A 370 -14.33 29.88 10.98
CA LYS A 370 -14.85 30.50 9.76
C LYS A 370 -13.74 31.08 8.89
N HIS A 371 -12.63 31.47 9.51
CA HIS A 371 -11.43 31.96 8.83
C HIS A 371 -10.19 31.30 9.43
N ILE A 372 -9.09 31.30 8.68
CA ILE A 372 -7.87 30.58 9.06
C ILE A 372 -7.26 31.07 10.39
N ASN A 373 -7.49 32.32 10.74
CA ASN A 373 -6.96 32.94 11.98
C ASN A 373 -7.95 32.91 13.16
N ASP A 374 -9.13 32.32 12.98
CA ASP A 374 -10.13 32.25 14.07
C ASP A 374 -9.68 31.26 15.15
N GLU A 375 -10.14 31.51 16.38
CA GLU A 375 -10.08 30.52 17.45
C GLU A 375 -11.07 29.39 17.18
N GLY A 376 -10.63 28.15 17.30
CA GLY A 376 -11.47 26.97 17.11
C GLY A 376 -10.63 25.72 16.87
N ASP A 377 -11.32 24.59 16.69
CA ASP A 377 -10.66 23.31 16.48
C ASP A 377 -10.23 23.11 15.01
N GLY A 378 -11.04 23.60 14.07
CA GLY A 378 -10.79 23.46 12.62
C GLY A 378 -12.04 23.73 11.78
N PHE A 379 -12.02 23.27 10.55
CA PHE A 379 -13.07 23.55 9.55
C PHE A 379 -14.05 22.37 9.42
N VAL A 380 -15.19 22.61 8.76
CA VAL A 380 -16.20 21.62 8.46
C VAL A 380 -16.36 21.48 6.94
N GLY A 381 -16.35 20.27 6.43
CA GLY A 381 -16.45 19.93 5.01
C GLY A 381 -15.39 18.95 4.52
N PHE A 382 -15.24 18.84 3.22
CA PHE A 382 -14.17 18.05 2.64
C PHE A 382 -12.85 18.82 2.66
N VAL A 383 -11.74 18.15 2.96
CA VAL A 383 -10.43 18.79 3.15
C VAL A 383 -9.98 19.62 1.95
N HIS A 384 -10.16 19.11 0.71
CA HIS A 384 -9.81 19.84 -0.51
C HIS A 384 -10.64 21.14 -0.65
N GLN A 385 -11.93 21.11 -0.29
CA GLN A 385 -12.77 22.31 -0.35
C GLN A 385 -12.35 23.33 0.70
N ALA A 386 -12.03 22.88 1.92
CA ALA A 386 -11.54 23.76 2.97
C ALA A 386 -10.20 24.43 2.57
N VAL A 387 -9.31 23.70 1.88
CA VAL A 387 -8.08 24.27 1.32
C VAL A 387 -8.38 25.35 0.29
N ILE A 388 -9.34 25.13 -0.61
CA ILE A 388 -9.77 26.14 -1.59
C ILE A 388 -10.31 27.39 -0.87
N ASP A 389 -11.28 27.20 0.01
CA ASP A 389 -12.05 28.29 0.60
C ASP A 389 -11.23 29.15 1.56
N HIS A 390 -10.30 28.55 2.31
CA HIS A 390 -9.59 29.21 3.39
C HIS A 390 -8.11 29.45 3.14
N TYR A 391 -7.56 28.91 2.03
CA TYR A 391 -6.14 29.04 1.72
C TYR A 391 -5.90 29.50 0.28
N LEU A 392 -6.22 28.69 -0.73
CA LEU A 392 -5.88 28.99 -2.12
C LEU A 392 -6.57 30.23 -2.68
N ASN A 393 -7.86 30.47 -2.34
CA ASN A 393 -8.59 31.70 -2.74
C ASN A 393 -7.94 32.99 -2.23
N HIS A 394 -7.03 32.90 -1.26
CA HIS A 394 -6.36 34.04 -0.64
C HIS A 394 -4.83 34.02 -0.88
N HIS A 395 -4.35 33.07 -1.66
CA HIS A 395 -2.93 32.94 -1.99
C HIS A 395 -2.58 33.77 -3.23
N GLU A 396 -1.44 34.46 -3.19
CA GLU A 396 -1.05 35.38 -4.27
C GLU A 396 -0.56 34.62 -5.52
N THR A 397 0.14 33.50 -5.35
CA THR A 397 0.73 32.67 -6.43
C THR A 397 0.53 31.19 -6.15
N PRO A 398 -0.71 30.67 -6.21
CA PRO A 398 -0.98 29.26 -5.89
C PRO A 398 -0.31 28.28 -6.85
N GLU A 399 0.02 28.69 -8.07
CA GLU A 399 0.76 27.94 -9.08
C GLU A 399 2.22 27.65 -8.70
N ASP A 400 2.80 28.41 -7.77
CA ASP A 400 4.19 28.22 -7.32
C ASP A 400 4.30 27.25 -6.14
N ILE A 401 3.18 26.71 -5.63
CA ILE A 401 3.15 25.80 -4.49
C ILE A 401 3.58 24.39 -4.92
N GLU A 402 4.35 23.71 -4.09
CA GLU A 402 4.49 22.24 -4.16
C GLU A 402 3.41 21.57 -3.35
N LEU A 403 2.61 20.73 -4.02
CA LEU A 403 1.47 20.03 -3.45
C LEU A 403 1.81 18.57 -3.16
N TYR A 404 1.69 18.18 -1.89
CA TYR A 404 1.90 16.80 -1.42
C TYR A 404 0.61 16.26 -0.82
N PHE A 405 0.14 15.11 -1.29
CA PHE A 405 -1.08 14.54 -0.70
C PHE A 405 -1.10 13.01 -0.70
N CYS A 406 -1.84 12.47 0.26
CA CYS A 406 -2.13 11.05 0.37
C CYS A 406 -3.42 10.84 1.16
N GLY A 407 -4.32 9.99 0.65
CA GLY A 407 -5.57 9.67 1.31
C GLY A 407 -6.46 8.73 0.52
N PRO A 408 -7.76 8.67 0.88
CA PRO A 408 -8.72 7.85 0.15
C PRO A 408 -8.81 8.23 -1.34
N PRO A 409 -9.10 7.28 -2.26
CA PRO A 409 -9.09 7.51 -3.70
C PRO A 409 -9.93 8.71 -4.16
N LEU A 410 -11.13 8.92 -3.57
CA LEU A 410 -11.98 10.07 -3.89
C LEU A 410 -11.35 11.40 -3.45
N MET A 411 -10.61 11.41 -2.34
CA MET A 411 -9.86 12.60 -1.91
C MET A 411 -8.72 12.88 -2.89
N ASN A 412 -7.94 11.86 -3.24
CA ASN A 412 -6.83 12.00 -4.19
C ASN A 412 -7.32 12.55 -5.54
N GLN A 413 -8.43 12.02 -6.08
CA GLN A 413 -9.04 12.54 -7.32
C GLN A 413 -9.47 14.01 -7.19
N ALA A 414 -10.07 14.40 -6.06
CA ALA A 414 -10.49 15.77 -5.83
C ALA A 414 -9.29 16.73 -5.68
N VAL A 415 -8.20 16.28 -5.08
CA VAL A 415 -6.96 17.07 -4.93
C VAL A 415 -6.21 17.19 -6.27
N LEU A 416 -6.18 16.13 -7.10
CA LEU A 416 -5.66 16.22 -8.47
C LEU A 416 -6.43 17.25 -9.30
N LYS A 417 -7.76 17.22 -9.20
CA LYS A 417 -8.61 18.22 -9.87
C LYS A 417 -8.35 19.64 -9.35
N LEU A 418 -8.15 19.80 -8.04
CA LEU A 418 -7.75 21.07 -7.45
C LEU A 418 -6.43 21.57 -8.06
N ALA A 419 -5.41 20.72 -8.16
CA ALA A 419 -4.12 21.10 -8.74
C ALA A 419 -4.26 21.60 -10.19
N GLU A 420 -5.04 20.89 -11.01
CA GLU A 420 -5.35 21.29 -12.39
C GLU A 420 -6.08 22.64 -12.42
N ASP A 421 -7.15 22.83 -11.61
CA ASP A 421 -7.98 24.03 -11.61
C ASP A 421 -7.21 25.27 -11.13
N TRP A 422 -6.18 25.09 -10.29
CA TRP A 422 -5.34 26.16 -9.77
C TRP A 422 -4.02 26.35 -10.52
N GLY A 423 -3.80 25.57 -11.57
CA GLY A 423 -2.63 25.70 -12.45
C GLY A 423 -1.32 25.30 -11.79
N ILE A 424 -1.36 24.43 -10.77
CA ILE A 424 -0.15 23.87 -10.16
C ILE A 424 0.49 22.93 -11.18
N PRO A 425 1.76 23.14 -11.56
CA PRO A 425 2.44 22.29 -12.55
C PRO A 425 2.58 20.84 -12.08
N ASP A 426 2.51 19.87 -12.98
CA ASP A 426 2.60 18.43 -12.67
C ASP A 426 3.90 18.08 -11.92
N GLU A 427 5.01 18.76 -12.23
CA GLU A 427 6.28 18.58 -11.52
C GLU A 427 6.25 19.04 -10.07
N ASN A 428 5.28 19.87 -9.69
CA ASN A 428 5.05 20.32 -8.31
C ASN A 428 4.00 19.48 -7.58
N VAL A 429 3.37 18.53 -8.27
CA VAL A 429 2.36 17.65 -7.68
C VAL A 429 3.00 16.31 -7.31
N ARG A 430 2.95 15.95 -6.04
CA ARG A 430 3.45 14.68 -5.49
C ARG A 430 2.35 14.01 -4.70
N PHE A 431 2.13 12.74 -4.95
CA PHE A 431 1.14 11.98 -4.18
C PHE A 431 1.52 10.51 -4.05
N ASP A 432 1.01 9.89 -2.99
CA ASP A 432 1.07 8.45 -2.80
C ASP A 432 -0.36 7.89 -2.92
N ASP A 433 -0.51 6.83 -3.72
CA ASP A 433 -1.80 6.16 -3.96
C ASP A 433 -1.74 4.72 -3.47
N PHE A 434 -2.48 4.43 -2.41
CA PHE A 434 -2.52 3.10 -1.80
C PHE A 434 -3.34 2.08 -2.61
N GLY A 435 -3.85 2.48 -3.79
CA GLY A 435 -4.75 1.68 -4.59
C GLY A 435 -6.15 1.57 -3.95
N GLY A 436 -7.17 1.34 -4.76
CA GLY A 436 -8.55 1.16 -4.34
C GLY A 436 -9.08 -0.22 -4.65
#